data_5a65a9b3b3d3a4bba3ef9db64f528b99
#
_entry.id   5a65a9b3b3d3a4bba3ef9db64f528b99
#
_cell.length_a   1.000
_cell.length_b   1.000
_cell.length_c   1.000
_cell.angle_alpha   90.00
_cell.angle_beta   90.00
_cell.angle_gamma   90.00
#
_symmetry.space_group_name_H-M   'P 1'
#
loop_
_entity.id
_entity.type
_entity.pdbx_description
1 polymer ?
#
loop_
_entity_poly.entity_id
_entity_poly.type
_entity_poly.pdbx_seq_one_letter_code
_entity_poly.pdbx_strand_id
1 'polypeptide(L)'
;MKIAVPTRDGRVDDHFGHCAYYTIFDIIDNQVVGVSKMASPEGCGCKSGIAPVLRQMGVQVMLAGNMGQGAKNVLEAQRIEVLRGCSGDVEELVKAYLEGKVSDNGEI
;
A
#
# COMPACT_ATOMS: atom_id res chain seq x y z
N MET A 1 -3.27 7.40 11.40
CA MET A 1 -2.40 6.61 10.51
C MET A 1 -3.12 6.33 9.21
N LYS A 2 -2.40 6.31 8.11
CA LYS A 2 -2.98 5.95 6.81
C LYS A 2 -2.24 4.75 6.24
N ILE A 3 -3.02 3.85 5.64
CA ILE A 3 -2.48 2.65 4.99
C ILE A 3 -2.85 2.73 3.50
N ALA A 4 -1.87 2.54 2.63
CA ALA A 4 -2.11 2.51 1.19
C ALA A 4 -2.01 1.08 0.68
N VAL A 5 -2.89 0.71 -0.24
CA VAL A 5 -2.90 -0.61 -0.85
C VAL A 5 -3.07 -0.46 -2.36
N PRO A 6 -2.10 -0.91 -3.17
CA PRO A 6 -2.29 -0.94 -4.63
C PRO A 6 -3.47 -1.85 -4.95
N THR A 7 -4.43 -1.34 -5.71
CA THR A 7 -5.73 -2.00 -5.84
C THR A 7 -6.17 -2.12 -7.29
N ARG A 8 -6.84 -3.22 -7.58
CA ARG A 8 -7.58 -3.43 -8.83
C ARG A 8 -8.82 -4.24 -8.49
N ASP A 9 -9.99 -3.70 -8.83
CA ASP A 9 -11.28 -4.37 -8.60
C ASP A 9 -11.50 -4.76 -7.13
N GLY A 10 -11.08 -3.89 -6.21
CA GLY A 10 -11.27 -4.12 -4.78
C GLY A 10 -10.29 -5.10 -4.15
N ARG A 11 -9.34 -5.59 -4.91
CA ARG A 11 -8.33 -6.55 -4.43
C ARG A 11 -6.93 -6.00 -4.60
N VAL A 12 -5.99 -6.57 -3.85
CA VAL A 12 -4.59 -6.18 -3.98
C VAL A 12 -4.13 -6.46 -5.40
N ASP A 13 -3.55 -5.43 -6.04
CA ASP A 13 -2.94 -5.59 -7.35
C ASP A 13 -1.48 -5.98 -7.17
N ASP A 14 -1.05 -7.02 -7.87
CA ASP A 14 0.33 -7.50 -7.79
C ASP A 14 1.32 -6.61 -8.53
N HIS A 15 0.84 -5.57 -9.18
CA HIS A 15 1.69 -4.73 -10.04
C HIS A 15 1.86 -3.34 -9.45
N PHE A 16 2.68 -3.23 -8.42
CA PHE A 16 3.00 -1.91 -7.87
C PHE A 16 3.53 -0.98 -8.97
N GLY A 17 2.96 0.22 -9.06
CA GLY A 17 3.31 1.17 -10.12
C GLY A 17 2.45 1.05 -11.37
N HIS A 18 1.76 -0.04 -11.52
CA HIS A 18 0.84 -0.29 -12.64
C HIS A 18 -0.56 -0.68 -12.16
N CYS A 19 -0.85 -0.47 -10.89
CA CYS A 19 -2.15 -0.76 -10.34
C CYS A 19 -3.20 0.21 -10.88
N ALA A 20 -4.48 -0.16 -10.77
CA ALA A 20 -5.56 0.71 -11.21
C ALA A 20 -5.65 1.96 -10.35
N TYR A 21 -5.48 1.80 -9.04
CA TYR A 21 -5.53 2.91 -8.09
C TYR A 21 -4.96 2.44 -6.75
N TYR A 22 -4.72 3.40 -5.85
CA TYR A 22 -4.36 3.10 -4.47
C TYR A 22 -5.56 3.34 -3.58
N THR A 23 -5.89 2.38 -2.73
CA THR A 23 -6.91 2.56 -1.72
C THR A 23 -6.23 3.05 -0.45
N ILE A 24 -6.69 4.18 0.07
CA ILE A 24 -6.11 4.80 1.26
C ILE A 24 -7.09 4.63 2.41
N PHE A 25 -6.65 3.96 3.46
CA PHE A 25 -7.47 3.75 4.66
C PHE A 25 -6.99 4.68 5.77
N ASP A 26 -7.92 5.42 6.35
CA ASP A 26 -7.64 6.25 7.53
C ASP A 26 -7.89 5.42 8.77
N ILE A 27 -6.90 5.33 9.63
CA ILE A 27 -6.94 4.49 10.84
C ILE A 27 -6.83 5.37 12.08
N ILE A 28 -7.78 5.21 13.00
CA ILE A 28 -7.75 5.85 14.31
C ILE A 28 -8.14 4.79 15.34
N ASP A 29 -7.36 4.70 16.41
CA ASP A 29 -7.58 3.73 17.50
C ASP A 29 -7.74 2.30 16.96
N ASN A 30 -6.88 1.94 16.02
CA ASN A 30 -6.85 0.61 15.43
C ASN A 30 -8.12 0.24 14.66
N GLN A 31 -8.84 1.25 14.17
CA GLN A 31 -10.07 1.05 13.40
C GLN A 31 -10.05 1.88 12.14
N VAL A 32 -10.64 1.34 11.08
CA VAL A 32 -10.80 2.06 9.83
C VAL A 32 -11.93 3.07 10.00
N VAL A 33 -11.60 4.34 9.86
CA VAL A 33 -12.58 5.41 10.01
C VAL A 33 -12.87 6.13 8.69
N GLY A 34 -12.12 5.83 7.65
CA GLY A 34 -12.34 6.41 6.33
C GLY A 34 -11.62 5.63 5.26
N VAL A 35 -12.15 5.70 4.06
CA VAL A 35 -11.55 5.04 2.89
C VAL A 35 -11.63 6.01 1.73
N SER A 36 -10.51 6.18 1.01
CA SER A 36 -10.48 7.00 -0.18
C SER A 36 -9.66 6.31 -1.27
N LYS A 37 -9.79 6.78 -2.49
CA LYS A 37 -9.05 6.23 -3.63
C LYS A 37 -8.16 7.31 -4.21
N MET A 38 -6.97 6.93 -4.59
CA MET A 38 -6.04 7.81 -5.29
C MET A 38 -5.66 7.16 -6.60
N ALA A 39 -5.84 7.87 -7.71
CA ALA A 39 -5.48 7.34 -9.01
C ALA A 39 -3.99 7.04 -9.06
N SER A 40 -3.65 5.92 -9.68
CA SER A 40 -2.25 5.59 -9.90
C SER A 40 -1.65 6.63 -10.86
N PRO A 41 -0.43 7.11 -10.60
CA PRO A 41 0.21 8.05 -11.50
C PRO A 41 0.34 7.46 -12.89
N GLU A 42 -0.07 8.23 -13.87
CA GLU A 42 -0.11 7.75 -15.23
C GLU A 42 1.28 7.62 -15.83
N GLY A 43 1.46 6.52 -16.53
CA GLY A 43 2.55 6.40 -17.49
C GLY A 43 3.89 6.08 -16.97
N CYS A 44 4.07 5.87 -15.71
CA CYS A 44 5.41 5.69 -15.36
C CYS A 44 5.61 4.64 -14.37
N GLY A 45 5.43 3.65 -14.33
CA GLY A 45 5.95 2.83 -13.30
C GLY A 45 6.87 3.57 -12.33
N CYS A 46 6.63 4.81 -12.11
CA CYS A 46 7.54 5.67 -11.35
C CYS A 46 7.40 5.44 -9.89
N LYS A 47 7.99 4.39 -9.45
CA LYS A 47 8.03 4.01 -8.05
C LYS A 47 8.54 5.16 -7.19
N SER A 48 9.55 5.86 -7.69
CA SER A 48 10.13 6.99 -6.95
C SER A 48 9.21 8.21 -6.94
N GLY A 49 8.31 8.33 -7.92
CA GLY A 49 7.39 9.46 -7.96
C GLY A 49 6.23 9.32 -7.00
N ILE A 50 5.77 8.11 -6.75
CA ILE A 50 4.64 7.89 -5.86
C ILE A 50 5.02 7.97 -4.37
N ALA A 51 6.23 7.60 -4.03
CA ALA A 51 6.65 7.56 -2.62
C ALA A 51 6.55 8.92 -1.93
N PRO A 52 7.08 10.03 -2.49
CA PRO A 52 6.90 11.33 -1.86
C PRO A 52 5.45 11.76 -1.76
N VAL A 53 4.63 11.42 -2.76
CA VAL A 53 3.21 11.75 -2.74
C VAL A 53 2.51 11.06 -1.58
N LEU A 54 2.76 9.77 -1.41
CA LEU A 54 2.17 9.02 -0.30
C LEU A 54 2.64 9.57 1.04
N ARG A 55 3.90 9.94 1.13
CA ARG A 55 4.44 10.55 2.34
C ARG A 55 3.71 11.84 2.69
N GLN A 56 3.49 12.70 1.69
CA GLN A 56 2.80 13.97 1.90
C GLN A 56 1.35 13.76 2.33
N MET A 57 0.73 12.67 1.91
CA MET A 57 -0.62 12.33 2.31
C MET A 57 -0.69 11.79 3.74
N GLY A 58 0.44 11.49 4.35
CA GLY A 58 0.47 10.93 5.68
C GLY A 58 0.43 9.41 5.72
N VAL A 59 0.66 8.76 4.60
CA VAL A 59 0.71 7.29 4.54
C VAL A 59 1.92 6.79 5.30
N GLN A 60 1.71 5.83 6.17
CA GLN A 60 2.77 5.24 6.99
C GLN A 60 3.01 3.78 6.66
N VAL A 61 2.06 3.11 6.03
CA VAL A 61 2.14 1.68 5.72
C VAL A 61 1.62 1.43 4.31
N MET A 62 2.33 0.58 3.57
CA MET A 62 1.89 0.09 2.27
C MET A 62 1.77 -1.42 2.34
N LEU A 63 0.58 -1.95 2.04
CA LEU A 63 0.33 -3.39 1.96
C LEU A 63 0.30 -3.76 0.49
N ALA A 64 1.36 -4.38 0.01
CA ALA A 64 1.52 -4.65 -1.42
C ALA A 64 1.53 -6.15 -1.70
N GLY A 65 1.21 -6.51 -2.93
CA GLY A 65 1.37 -7.87 -3.40
C GLY A 65 2.82 -8.12 -3.79
N ASN A 66 3.08 -8.19 -5.07
CA ASN A 66 4.43 -8.40 -5.58
C ASN A 66 5.12 -7.05 -5.79
N MET A 67 6.23 -6.83 -5.10
CA MET A 67 6.97 -5.58 -5.20
C MET A 67 8.47 -5.88 -5.17
N GLY A 68 9.21 -5.29 -6.08
CA GLY A 68 10.65 -5.46 -6.10
C GLY A 68 11.35 -4.77 -4.93
N GLN A 69 12.53 -5.22 -4.60
CA GLN A 69 13.30 -4.66 -3.50
C GLN A 69 13.61 -3.17 -3.71
N GLY A 70 13.84 -2.76 -4.96
CA GLY A 70 14.11 -1.35 -5.26
C GLY A 70 12.94 -0.46 -4.89
N ALA A 71 11.72 -0.88 -5.20
CA ALA A 71 10.53 -0.12 -4.86
C ALA A 71 10.34 -0.05 -3.34
N LYS A 72 10.56 -1.18 -2.67
CA LYS A 72 10.47 -1.20 -1.21
C LYS A 72 11.48 -0.23 -0.59
N ASN A 73 12.70 -0.21 -1.09
CA ASN A 73 13.73 0.69 -0.58
C ASN A 73 13.33 2.16 -0.74
N VAL A 74 12.73 2.51 -1.86
CA VAL A 74 12.29 3.88 -2.11
C VAL A 74 11.20 4.29 -1.12
N LEU A 75 10.24 3.40 -0.87
CA LEU A 75 9.16 3.69 0.07
C LEU A 75 9.67 3.77 1.50
N GLU A 76 10.56 2.87 1.88
CA GLU A 76 11.12 2.88 3.23
C GLU A 76 12.00 4.11 3.47
N ALA A 77 12.64 4.62 2.43
CA ALA A 77 13.39 5.87 2.54
C ALA A 77 12.47 7.05 2.86
N GLN A 78 11.18 6.94 2.52
CA GLN A 78 10.16 7.92 2.88
C GLN A 78 9.48 7.58 4.20
N ARG A 79 10.02 6.63 4.95
CA ARG A 79 9.50 6.17 6.24
C ARG A 79 8.12 5.53 6.11
N ILE A 80 7.86 4.88 4.99
CA ILE A 80 6.66 4.11 4.78
C ILE A 80 7.04 2.64 4.98
N GLU A 81 6.40 1.98 5.92
CA GLU A 81 6.60 0.55 6.14
C GLU A 81 5.95 -0.21 5.00
N VAL A 82 6.66 -1.17 4.43
CA VAL A 82 6.15 -1.96 3.30
C VAL A 82 6.05 -3.42 3.71
N LEU A 83 4.87 -3.99 3.52
CA LEU A 83 4.63 -5.41 3.71
C LEU A 83 4.26 -6.01 2.36
N ARG A 84 5.06 -6.96 1.89
CA ARG A 84 4.87 -7.60 0.58
C ARG A 84 4.20 -8.96 0.74
N GLY A 85 3.72 -9.51 -0.39
CA GLY A 85 3.08 -10.82 -0.37
C GLY A 85 1.63 -10.79 0.07
N CYS A 86 1.03 -9.61 0.12
CA CYS A 86 -0.37 -9.47 0.48
C CYS A 86 -1.26 -9.82 -0.70
N SER A 87 -2.46 -10.29 -0.43
CA SER A 87 -3.40 -10.66 -1.49
C SER A 87 -4.83 -10.59 -0.97
N GLY A 88 -5.77 -10.67 -1.90
CA GLY A 88 -7.19 -10.73 -1.57
C GLY A 88 -7.85 -9.38 -1.45
N ASP A 89 -8.98 -9.34 -0.77
CA ASP A 89 -9.77 -8.13 -0.58
C ASP A 89 -9.02 -7.12 0.27
N VAL A 90 -8.96 -5.87 -0.19
CA VAL A 90 -8.16 -4.85 0.50
C VAL A 90 -8.71 -4.51 1.87
N GLU A 91 -10.03 -4.50 2.04
CA GLU A 91 -10.60 -4.19 3.36
C GLU A 91 -10.30 -5.29 4.37
N GLU A 92 -10.42 -6.55 3.96
CA GLU A 92 -10.08 -7.66 4.83
C GLU A 92 -8.60 -7.68 5.17
N LEU A 93 -7.77 -7.35 4.20
CA LEU A 93 -6.33 -7.27 4.40
C LEU A 93 -5.97 -6.23 5.46
N VAL A 94 -6.56 -5.05 5.38
CA VAL A 94 -6.29 -3.99 6.36
C VAL A 94 -6.75 -4.42 7.74
N LYS A 95 -7.91 -5.07 7.86
CA LYS A 95 -8.37 -5.60 9.13
C LYS A 95 -7.39 -6.61 9.71
N ALA A 96 -6.89 -7.51 8.86
CA ALA A 96 -5.91 -8.50 9.30
C ALA A 96 -4.62 -7.82 9.77
N TYR A 97 -4.18 -6.78 9.06
CA TYR A 97 -3.01 -6.02 9.48
C TYR A 97 -3.21 -5.41 10.87
N LEU A 98 -4.38 -4.82 11.11
CA LEU A 98 -4.68 -4.19 12.40
C LEU A 98 -4.75 -5.23 13.54
N GLU A 99 -5.05 -6.47 13.21
CA GLU A 99 -5.04 -7.58 14.17
C GLU A 99 -3.66 -8.20 14.36
N GLY A 100 -2.65 -7.70 13.65
CA GLY A 100 -1.31 -8.23 13.74
C GLY A 100 -1.07 -9.52 12.97
N LYS A 101 -1.93 -9.85 12.01
CA LYS A 101 -1.85 -11.11 11.26
C LYS A 101 -1.09 -11.00 9.94
N VAL A 102 -0.66 -9.81 9.56
CA VAL A 102 0.03 -9.60 8.28
C VAL A 102 1.47 -9.24 8.56
N SER A 103 2.38 -9.84 7.81
CA SER A 103 3.81 -9.52 7.91
C SER A 103 4.42 -9.48 6.53
N ASP A 104 5.60 -8.88 6.42
CA ASP A 104 6.30 -8.80 5.14
C ASP A 104 6.75 -10.19 4.70
N ASN A 105 6.37 -10.56 3.48
CA ASN A 105 6.79 -11.79 2.86
C ASN A 105 7.66 -11.45 1.66
N GLY A 106 8.88 -11.05 1.92
CA GLY A 106 9.80 -10.58 0.91
C GLY A 106 10.39 -11.64 0.02
N GLU A 107 10.02 -12.88 0.23
CA GLU A 107 10.57 -14.01 -0.51
C GLU A 107 9.73 -14.44 -1.70
N ILE A 108 8.84 -13.63 -2.10
CA ILE A 108 7.98 -13.92 -3.24
C ILE A 108 8.75 -13.81 -4.53
#